data_20fb753a465249b3ffc547ec05de2acd
#
_entry.id   20fb753a465249b3ffc547ec05de2acd
#
_cell.length_a   1.000
_cell.length_b   1.000
_cell.length_c   1.000
_cell.angle_alpha   90.00
_cell.angle_beta   90.00
_cell.angle_gamma   90.00
#
_symmetry.space_group_name_H-M   'P 1'
#
loop_
_entity.id
_entity.type
_entity.pdbx_description
1 polymer ?
#
loop_
_entity_poly.entity_id
_entity_poly.type
_entity_poly.pdbx_seq_one_letter_code
_entity_poly.pdbx_strand_id
1 'polypeptide(L)'
;MNKIISKEHFSEKVFKLVVDAPLIAKSRKAGHFVIVRVGEKGERMPLTIAAADPVKGTITLVVQEGGLSSTRLCELNEGDYITDVVGPLGKATHIDNFGTVVCAGGGVGVAPMLPIVQALKAAGNRVITVLAGRTKELIILEKEMRESSDEVIIMTDDGSYGKKGLVTEGVEEVIKREKVDKCFAIGPAIMMKFV
;
A
#
# COMPACT_ATOMS: atom_id res chain seq x y z
N MET A 1 -21.43 11.29 -0.07
CA MET A 1 -21.15 10.15 -0.99
C MET A 1 -19.96 10.52 -1.84
N ASN A 2 -19.04 9.58 -2.06
CA ASN A 2 -17.79 9.78 -2.79
C ASN A 2 -17.79 8.94 -4.07
N LYS A 3 -17.58 9.57 -5.22
CA LYS A 3 -17.64 8.89 -6.53
C LYS A 3 -16.38 8.07 -6.77
N ILE A 4 -16.51 6.87 -7.32
CA ILE A 4 -15.39 6.08 -7.86
C ILE A 4 -15.07 6.63 -9.25
N ILE A 5 -13.85 7.16 -9.40
CA ILE A 5 -13.36 7.77 -10.64
C ILE A 5 -12.76 6.71 -11.58
N SER A 6 -12.09 5.72 -11.02
CA SER A 6 -11.60 4.56 -11.78
C SER A 6 -11.45 3.34 -10.90
N LYS A 7 -11.53 2.17 -11.53
CA LYS A 7 -11.32 0.86 -10.92
C LYS A 7 -10.36 0.04 -11.78
N GLU A 8 -9.36 -0.54 -11.16
CA GLU A 8 -8.35 -1.40 -11.80
C GLU A 8 -8.22 -2.70 -11.02
N HIS A 9 -8.04 -3.82 -11.70
CA HIS A 9 -7.79 -5.11 -11.10
C HIS A 9 -6.28 -5.37 -11.05
N PHE A 10 -5.72 -5.59 -9.87
CA PHE A 10 -4.36 -6.07 -9.72
C PHE A 10 -4.29 -7.60 -9.77
N SER A 11 -5.32 -8.26 -9.23
CA SER A 11 -5.51 -9.72 -9.32
C SER A 11 -7.00 -10.03 -9.20
N GLU A 12 -7.37 -11.32 -9.22
CA GLU A 12 -8.77 -11.76 -9.09
C GLU A 12 -9.47 -11.14 -7.87
N LYS A 13 -8.74 -10.95 -6.76
CA LYS A 13 -9.30 -10.48 -5.48
C LYS A 13 -8.71 -9.16 -4.96
N VAL A 14 -7.87 -8.48 -5.73
CA VAL A 14 -7.25 -7.23 -5.31
C VAL A 14 -7.56 -6.13 -6.31
N PHE A 15 -8.15 -5.05 -5.83
CA PHE A 15 -8.65 -3.94 -6.62
C PHE A 15 -8.02 -2.63 -6.17
N LYS A 16 -7.72 -1.78 -7.13
CA LYS A 16 -7.36 -0.38 -6.93
C LYS A 16 -8.55 0.48 -7.28
N LEU A 17 -8.97 1.34 -6.37
CA LEU A 17 -10.05 2.30 -6.54
C LEU A 17 -9.49 3.71 -6.42
N VAL A 18 -9.77 4.57 -7.40
CA VAL A 18 -9.54 6.01 -7.30
C VAL A 18 -10.87 6.67 -6.96
N VAL A 19 -10.90 7.41 -5.86
CA VAL A 19 -12.13 7.94 -5.26
C VAL A 19 -12.04 9.46 -5.15
N ASP A 20 -13.10 10.16 -5.54
CA ASP A 20 -13.23 11.61 -5.35
C ASP A 20 -13.38 11.95 -3.86
N ALA A 21 -12.37 12.63 -3.30
CA ALA A 21 -12.31 12.99 -1.91
C ALA A 21 -11.36 14.19 -1.69
N PRO A 22 -11.70 15.40 -2.19
CA PRO A 22 -10.76 16.52 -2.30
C PRO A 22 -10.23 17.02 -0.96
N LEU A 23 -11.03 17.02 0.10
CA LEU A 23 -10.60 17.45 1.43
C LEU A 23 -9.60 16.46 2.02
N ILE A 24 -9.83 15.17 1.82
CA ILE A 24 -8.94 14.10 2.29
C ILE A 24 -7.63 14.15 1.48
N ALA A 25 -7.72 14.28 0.16
CA ALA A 25 -6.56 14.33 -0.72
C ALA A 25 -5.57 15.45 -0.35
N LYS A 26 -6.08 16.63 0.03
CA LYS A 26 -5.28 17.79 0.42
C LYS A 26 -4.60 17.65 1.78
N SER A 27 -5.22 16.92 2.71
CA SER A 27 -4.78 16.88 4.12
C SER A 27 -4.11 15.56 4.53
N ARG A 28 -4.15 14.52 3.68
CA ARG A 28 -3.57 13.22 4.02
C ARG A 28 -2.04 13.28 4.12
N LYS A 29 -1.48 12.43 4.97
CA LYS A 29 -0.04 12.15 5.09
C LYS A 29 0.20 10.65 5.00
N ALA A 30 1.45 10.23 4.79
CA ALA A 30 1.82 8.82 4.80
C ALA A 30 1.39 8.14 6.12
N GLY A 31 0.79 6.96 6.03
CA GLY A 31 0.26 6.21 7.17
C GLY A 31 -1.19 6.55 7.57
N HIS A 32 -1.79 7.60 7.00
CA HIS A 32 -3.22 7.88 7.22
C HIS A 32 -4.11 6.87 6.48
N PHE A 33 -5.30 6.66 7.05
CA PHE A 33 -6.34 5.79 6.51
C PHE A 33 -7.69 6.52 6.43
N VAL A 34 -8.65 5.92 5.81
CA VAL A 34 -10.06 6.32 5.79
C VAL A 34 -10.92 5.20 6.33
N ILE A 35 -12.09 5.54 6.85
CA ILE A 35 -13.17 4.58 7.07
C ILE A 35 -14.14 4.70 5.91
N VAL A 36 -14.41 3.57 5.25
CA VAL A 36 -15.39 3.47 4.15
C VAL A 36 -16.60 2.68 4.60
N ARG A 37 -17.76 3.00 4.03
CA ARG A 37 -19.02 2.28 4.22
C ARG A 37 -19.78 2.23 2.90
N VAL A 38 -20.28 1.06 2.53
CA VAL A 38 -21.09 0.82 1.35
C VAL A 38 -22.51 0.47 1.78
N GLY A 39 -23.49 1.28 1.36
CA GLY A 39 -24.89 1.16 1.75
C GLY A 39 -25.17 1.66 3.17
N GLU A 40 -26.44 1.97 3.46
CA GLU A 40 -26.84 2.54 4.75
C GLU A 40 -26.58 1.61 5.95
N LYS A 41 -26.75 0.30 5.76
CA LYS A 41 -26.53 -0.74 6.76
C LYS A 41 -25.15 -1.42 6.66
N GLY A 42 -24.25 -0.87 5.81
CA GLY A 42 -22.90 -1.42 5.63
C GLY A 42 -22.04 -1.22 6.90
N GLU A 43 -21.14 -2.15 7.13
CA GLU A 43 -20.12 -2.00 8.17
C GLU A 43 -19.09 -0.96 7.77
N ARG A 44 -18.50 -0.32 8.78
CA ARG A 44 -17.38 0.60 8.62
C ARG A 44 -16.08 -0.18 8.53
N MET A 45 -15.35 0.01 7.42
CA MET A 45 -14.12 -0.70 7.13
C MET A 45 -12.95 0.31 7.01
N PRO A 46 -11.86 0.15 7.78
CA PRO A 46 -10.67 0.98 7.64
C PRO A 46 -9.87 0.56 6.41
N LEU A 47 -9.46 1.54 5.59
CA LEU A 47 -8.58 1.34 4.43
C LEU A 47 -7.49 2.41 4.42
N THR A 48 -6.24 1.98 4.29
CA THR A 48 -5.12 2.92 4.16
C THR A 48 -5.18 3.67 2.83
N ILE A 49 -4.86 4.95 2.86
CA ILE A 49 -4.74 5.78 1.65
C ILE A 49 -3.41 5.47 0.98
N ALA A 50 -3.43 4.68 -0.09
CA ALA A 50 -2.25 4.26 -0.82
C ALA A 50 -1.60 5.40 -1.63
N ALA A 51 -2.42 6.30 -2.18
CA ALA A 51 -1.96 7.50 -2.87
C ALA A 51 -3.01 8.62 -2.79
N ALA A 52 -2.62 9.85 -3.11
CA ALA A 52 -3.57 10.95 -3.31
C ALA A 52 -3.04 11.93 -4.33
N ASP A 53 -3.94 12.52 -5.09
CA ASP A 53 -3.68 13.63 -6.00
C ASP A 53 -4.45 14.87 -5.49
N PRO A 54 -3.79 15.82 -4.81
CA PRO A 54 -4.46 17.02 -4.29
C PRO A 54 -5.00 17.95 -5.36
N VAL A 55 -4.44 17.90 -6.58
CA VAL A 55 -4.88 18.73 -7.71
C VAL A 55 -6.19 18.20 -8.29
N LYS A 56 -6.26 16.87 -8.52
CA LYS A 56 -7.49 16.20 -8.97
C LYS A 56 -8.50 16.01 -7.84
N GLY A 57 -8.10 16.17 -6.59
CA GLY A 57 -8.94 15.94 -5.42
C GLY A 57 -9.28 14.46 -5.19
N THR A 58 -8.39 13.55 -5.55
CA THR A 58 -8.65 12.10 -5.48
C THR A 58 -7.73 11.39 -4.50
N ILE A 59 -8.22 10.30 -3.92
CA ILE A 59 -7.44 9.34 -3.15
C ILE A 59 -7.47 7.98 -3.82
N THR A 60 -6.42 7.19 -3.62
CA THR A 60 -6.34 5.80 -4.09
C THR A 60 -6.43 4.85 -2.90
N LEU A 61 -7.32 3.89 -3.01
CA LEU A 61 -7.50 2.80 -2.07
C LEU A 61 -7.18 1.48 -2.78
N VAL A 62 -6.50 0.57 -2.09
CA VAL A 62 -6.29 -0.81 -2.54
C VAL A 62 -7.05 -1.72 -1.60
N VAL A 63 -7.90 -2.54 -2.17
CA VAL A 63 -8.86 -3.38 -1.43
C VAL A 63 -8.65 -4.82 -1.81
N GLN A 64 -8.46 -5.67 -0.82
CA GLN A 64 -8.49 -7.12 -1.00
C GLN A 64 -9.87 -7.64 -0.59
N GLU A 65 -10.50 -8.36 -1.48
CA GLU A 65 -11.74 -9.09 -1.19
C GLU A 65 -11.47 -10.20 -0.18
N GLY A 66 -12.13 -10.15 0.97
CA GLY A 66 -11.89 -11.11 2.05
C GLY A 66 -13.05 -11.24 3.06
N GLY A 67 -14.12 -10.46 2.87
CA GLY A 67 -15.30 -10.47 3.72
C GLY A 67 -16.43 -9.65 3.12
N LEU A 68 -17.62 -9.70 3.70
CA LEU A 68 -18.84 -9.10 3.14
C LEU A 68 -18.66 -7.61 2.74
N SER A 69 -18.04 -6.82 3.61
CA SER A 69 -17.88 -5.37 3.37
C SER A 69 -16.87 -5.08 2.24
N SER A 70 -15.76 -5.82 2.17
CA SER A 70 -14.79 -5.69 1.10
C SER A 70 -15.34 -6.20 -0.23
N THR A 71 -16.09 -7.30 -0.24
CA THR A 71 -16.79 -7.81 -1.44
C THR A 71 -17.74 -6.75 -1.98
N ARG A 72 -18.62 -6.18 -1.14
CA ARG A 72 -19.55 -5.11 -1.57
C ARG A 72 -18.82 -3.90 -2.14
N LEU A 73 -17.68 -3.51 -1.57
CA LEU A 73 -16.88 -2.42 -2.11
C LEU A 73 -16.26 -2.80 -3.46
N CYS A 74 -15.82 -4.05 -3.61
CA CYS A 74 -15.24 -4.56 -4.84
C CYS A 74 -16.29 -4.78 -5.96
N GLU A 75 -17.58 -4.91 -5.64
CA GLU A 75 -18.68 -4.97 -6.61
C GLU A 75 -19.00 -3.62 -7.25
N LEU A 76 -18.66 -2.51 -6.59
CA LEU A 76 -18.84 -1.17 -7.14
C LEU A 76 -17.94 -0.96 -8.36
N ASN A 77 -18.43 -0.19 -9.32
CA ASN A 77 -17.76 0.11 -10.58
C ASN A 77 -17.39 1.60 -10.69
N GLU A 78 -16.64 1.93 -11.72
CA GLU A 78 -16.41 3.32 -12.09
C GLU A 78 -17.75 4.04 -12.32
N GLY A 79 -17.89 5.22 -11.73
CA GLY A 79 -19.12 6.02 -11.73
C GLY A 79 -20.04 5.78 -10.53
N ASP A 80 -19.92 4.65 -9.83
CA ASP A 80 -20.67 4.35 -8.61
C ASP A 80 -20.19 5.20 -7.42
N TYR A 81 -20.96 5.17 -6.33
CA TYR A 81 -20.71 5.97 -5.14
C TYR A 81 -20.48 5.09 -3.90
N ILE A 82 -19.42 5.40 -3.17
CA ILE A 82 -19.23 4.93 -1.81
C ILE A 82 -20.08 5.80 -0.88
N THR A 83 -20.86 5.19 0.01
CA THR A 83 -21.81 5.91 0.86
C THR A 83 -21.11 6.89 1.80
N ASP A 84 -20.09 6.42 2.52
CA ASP A 84 -19.24 7.26 3.37
C ASP A 84 -17.77 6.98 3.10
N VAL A 85 -16.97 8.05 3.04
CA VAL A 85 -15.51 8.03 3.12
C VAL A 85 -15.12 9.10 4.15
N VAL A 86 -14.68 8.66 5.32
CA VAL A 86 -14.35 9.54 6.45
C VAL A 86 -12.85 9.51 6.70
N GLY A 87 -12.21 10.67 6.68
CA GLY A 87 -10.78 10.80 6.90
C GLY A 87 -10.22 12.18 6.56
N PRO A 88 -8.89 12.35 6.54
CA PRO A 88 -7.93 11.32 6.92
C PRO A 88 -7.95 11.04 8.42
N LEU A 89 -7.74 9.78 8.79
CA LEU A 89 -7.72 9.30 10.17
C LEU A 89 -6.34 8.70 10.52
N GLY A 90 -6.13 8.46 11.79
CA GLY A 90 -4.90 7.88 12.33
C GLY A 90 -3.80 8.91 12.56
N LYS A 91 -2.61 8.39 12.88
CA LYS A 91 -1.40 9.18 13.09
C LYS A 91 -0.48 9.00 11.89
N ALA A 92 0.02 10.09 11.34
CA ALA A 92 1.01 10.03 10.26
C ALA A 92 2.25 9.25 10.72
N THR A 93 2.81 8.46 9.82
CA THR A 93 4.10 7.80 10.04
C THR A 93 5.17 8.87 10.25
N HIS A 94 6.02 8.68 11.26
CA HIS A 94 7.17 9.56 11.46
C HIS A 94 8.18 9.34 10.33
N ILE A 95 8.41 10.38 9.56
CA ILE A 95 9.37 10.42 8.45
C ILE A 95 10.49 11.39 8.81
N ASP A 96 11.73 10.94 8.64
CA ASP A 96 12.94 11.73 8.85
C ASP A 96 14.03 11.24 7.88
N ASN A 97 15.14 11.91 7.81
CA ASN A 97 16.33 11.39 7.15
C ASN A 97 17.07 10.45 8.10
N PHE A 98 16.77 9.17 8.00
CA PHE A 98 17.38 8.11 8.82
C PHE A 98 18.70 7.59 8.24
N GLY A 99 18.94 7.80 6.94
CA GLY A 99 20.05 7.23 6.19
C GLY A 99 19.59 6.13 5.23
N THR A 100 20.04 4.89 5.41
CA THR A 100 19.61 3.74 4.60
C THR A 100 18.41 3.06 5.25
N VAL A 101 17.29 3.00 4.51
CA VAL A 101 16.02 2.46 4.99
C VAL A 101 15.59 1.28 4.13
N VAL A 102 15.22 0.17 4.79
CA VAL A 102 14.59 -0.98 4.14
C VAL A 102 13.08 -0.94 4.37
N CYS A 103 12.31 -1.09 3.30
CA CYS A 103 10.86 -1.17 3.33
C CYS A 103 10.40 -2.54 2.83
N ALA A 104 9.95 -3.40 3.74
CA ALA A 104 9.51 -4.77 3.46
C ALA A 104 7.99 -4.85 3.35
N GLY A 105 7.47 -5.07 2.14
CA GLY A 105 6.04 -5.13 1.83
C GLY A 105 5.60 -6.50 1.35
N GLY A 106 4.54 -7.07 1.94
CA GLY A 106 3.99 -8.37 1.56
C GLY A 106 2.52 -8.32 1.17
N GLY A 107 2.18 -8.86 -0.01
CA GLY A 107 0.82 -8.90 -0.52
C GLY A 107 0.19 -7.51 -0.62
N VAL A 108 -1.06 -7.38 -0.15
CA VAL A 108 -1.77 -6.09 -0.15
C VAL A 108 -1.12 -5.04 0.77
N GLY A 109 -0.24 -5.45 1.70
CA GLY A 109 0.53 -4.54 2.57
C GLY A 109 1.49 -3.62 1.82
N VAL A 110 1.77 -3.90 0.55
CA VAL A 110 2.52 -3.02 -0.35
C VAL A 110 1.80 -1.68 -0.56
N ALA A 111 0.47 -1.68 -0.58
CA ALA A 111 -0.31 -0.46 -0.80
C ALA A 111 -0.15 0.59 0.32
N PRO A 112 -0.29 0.26 1.62
CA PRO A 112 0.03 1.18 2.69
C PRO A 112 1.53 1.54 2.79
N MET A 113 2.42 0.69 2.28
CA MET A 113 3.86 0.94 2.24
C MET A 113 4.23 2.05 1.25
N LEU A 114 3.57 2.13 0.09
CA LEU A 114 3.92 3.05 -0.98
C LEU A 114 4.03 4.53 -0.54
N PRO A 115 3.05 5.13 0.16
CA PRO A 115 3.17 6.52 0.60
C PRO A 115 4.30 6.73 1.63
N ILE A 116 4.67 5.70 2.39
CA ILE A 116 5.81 5.76 3.32
C ILE A 116 7.12 5.77 2.54
N VAL A 117 7.28 4.89 1.55
CA VAL A 117 8.44 4.85 0.65
C VAL A 117 8.63 6.19 -0.05
N GLN A 118 7.57 6.75 -0.62
CA GLN A 118 7.60 8.06 -1.28
C GLN A 118 8.05 9.18 -0.33
N ALA A 119 7.49 9.20 0.88
CA ALA A 119 7.84 10.20 1.88
C ALA A 119 9.28 10.06 2.39
N LEU A 120 9.76 8.82 2.60
CA LEU A 120 11.14 8.55 2.98
C LEU A 120 12.12 8.98 1.88
N LYS A 121 11.80 8.69 0.62
CA LYS A 121 12.61 9.11 -0.52
C LYS A 121 12.67 10.64 -0.63
N ALA A 122 11.54 11.31 -0.48
CA ALA A 122 11.48 12.78 -0.47
C ALA A 122 12.25 13.41 0.71
N ALA A 123 12.38 12.71 1.84
CA ALA A 123 13.18 13.13 2.98
C ALA A 123 14.69 12.90 2.82
N GLY A 124 15.14 12.39 1.66
CA GLY A 124 16.55 12.20 1.33
C GLY A 124 17.17 10.89 1.81
N ASN A 125 16.34 9.89 2.18
CA ASN A 125 16.84 8.56 2.51
C ASN A 125 17.28 7.79 1.26
N ARG A 126 18.24 6.89 1.44
CA ARG A 126 18.44 5.75 0.54
C ARG A 126 17.38 4.71 0.87
N VAL A 127 16.45 4.49 -0.06
CA VAL A 127 15.31 3.59 0.15
C VAL A 127 15.47 2.32 -0.67
N ILE A 128 15.51 1.18 0.01
CA ILE A 128 15.53 -0.16 -0.58
C ILE A 128 14.21 -0.83 -0.24
N THR A 129 13.44 -1.19 -1.26
CA THR A 129 12.14 -1.85 -1.06
C THR A 129 12.23 -3.34 -1.40
N VAL A 130 11.75 -4.18 -0.50
CA VAL A 130 11.59 -5.62 -0.70
C VAL A 130 10.11 -5.90 -0.86
N LEU A 131 9.68 -6.26 -2.08
CA LEU A 131 8.31 -6.66 -2.38
C LEU A 131 8.20 -8.18 -2.34
N ALA A 132 7.24 -8.69 -1.60
CA ALA A 132 7.03 -10.13 -1.51
C ALA A 132 5.58 -10.54 -1.80
N GLY A 133 5.45 -11.69 -2.45
CA GLY A 133 4.17 -12.32 -2.74
C GLY A 133 4.34 -13.82 -2.89
N ARG A 134 3.24 -14.57 -2.82
CA ARG A 134 3.28 -16.01 -3.08
C ARG A 134 3.66 -16.33 -4.53
N THR A 135 3.11 -15.55 -5.46
CA THR A 135 3.30 -15.69 -6.90
C THR A 135 3.47 -14.32 -7.55
N LYS A 136 3.89 -14.30 -8.82
CA LYS A 136 4.02 -13.09 -9.64
C LYS A 136 2.76 -12.21 -9.64
N GLU A 137 1.59 -12.82 -9.76
CA GLU A 137 0.31 -12.12 -9.88
C GLU A 137 -0.06 -11.36 -8.60
N LEU A 138 0.58 -11.69 -7.47
CA LEU A 138 0.38 -11.02 -6.19
C LEU A 138 1.41 -9.91 -5.91
N ILE A 139 2.35 -9.68 -6.82
CA ILE A 139 3.24 -8.51 -6.78
C ILE A 139 2.49 -7.32 -7.38
N ILE A 140 2.09 -6.40 -6.53
CA ILE A 140 1.32 -5.21 -6.90
C ILE A 140 2.17 -3.94 -6.74
N LEU A 141 1.82 -2.86 -7.46
CA LEU A 141 2.45 -1.53 -7.35
C LEU A 141 3.98 -1.54 -7.58
N GLU A 142 4.49 -2.53 -8.33
CA GLU A 142 5.93 -2.64 -8.60
C GLU A 142 6.46 -1.39 -9.30
N LYS A 143 5.75 -0.87 -10.30
CA LYS A 143 6.15 0.31 -11.05
C LYS A 143 6.33 1.51 -10.12
N GLU A 144 5.31 1.80 -9.32
CA GLU A 144 5.29 2.93 -8.39
C GLU A 144 6.41 2.78 -7.32
N MET A 145 6.68 1.56 -6.88
CA MET A 145 7.77 1.30 -5.94
C MET A 145 9.14 1.51 -6.57
N ARG A 146 9.34 1.08 -7.82
CA ARG A 146 10.60 1.32 -8.56
C ARG A 146 10.84 2.82 -8.80
N GLU A 147 9.80 3.59 -9.08
CA GLU A 147 9.90 5.04 -9.26
C GLU A 147 10.21 5.78 -7.94
N SER A 148 9.91 5.15 -6.80
CA SER A 148 10.02 5.76 -5.46
C SER A 148 11.16 5.20 -4.60
N SER A 149 11.90 4.20 -5.09
CA SER A 149 13.00 3.54 -4.36
C SER A 149 14.31 3.64 -5.14
N ASP A 150 15.44 3.58 -4.42
CA ASP A 150 16.76 3.45 -5.06
C ASP A 150 16.98 2.03 -5.58
N GLU A 151 16.36 1.05 -4.93
CA GLU A 151 16.42 -0.34 -5.31
C GLU A 151 15.13 -1.06 -4.93
N VAL A 152 14.71 -2.01 -5.78
CA VAL A 152 13.57 -2.89 -5.50
C VAL A 152 14.01 -4.33 -5.69
N ILE A 153 13.89 -5.11 -4.63
CA ILE A 153 14.10 -6.56 -4.62
C ILE A 153 12.72 -7.22 -4.62
N ILE A 154 12.51 -8.17 -5.52
CA ILE A 154 11.25 -8.92 -5.60
C ILE A 154 11.50 -10.34 -5.16
N MET A 155 10.66 -10.82 -4.25
CA MET A 155 10.66 -12.17 -3.71
C MET A 155 9.33 -12.85 -4.00
N THR A 156 9.35 -14.08 -4.50
CA THR A 156 8.13 -14.90 -4.63
C THR A 156 8.37 -16.27 -4.01
N ASP A 157 7.39 -16.76 -3.25
CA ASP A 157 7.52 -18.04 -2.53
C ASP A 157 7.74 -19.20 -3.50
N ASP A 158 7.06 -19.16 -4.66
CA ASP A 158 7.15 -20.19 -5.71
C ASP A 158 8.31 -19.98 -6.71
N GLY A 159 8.93 -18.80 -6.72
CA GLY A 159 9.99 -18.44 -7.68
C GLY A 159 9.47 -18.05 -9.07
N SER A 160 8.18 -17.78 -9.21
CA SER A 160 7.57 -17.40 -10.51
C SER A 160 8.01 -16.02 -10.99
N TYR A 161 8.52 -15.16 -10.09
CA TYR A 161 9.04 -13.83 -10.43
C TYR A 161 10.06 -13.33 -9.42
N GLY A 162 11.11 -12.65 -9.90
CA GLY A 162 12.20 -12.17 -9.06
C GLY A 162 13.03 -13.33 -8.49
N LYS A 163 13.34 -13.24 -7.19
CA LYS A 163 14.05 -14.30 -6.46
C LYS A 163 13.04 -15.22 -5.77
N LYS A 164 13.31 -16.52 -5.77
CA LYS A 164 12.55 -17.48 -4.96
C LYS A 164 12.93 -17.33 -3.49
N GLY A 165 11.94 -17.19 -2.62
CA GLY A 165 12.14 -17.12 -1.19
C GLY A 165 11.18 -16.15 -0.50
N LEU A 166 11.37 -15.97 0.80
CA LEU A 166 10.55 -15.11 1.64
C LEU A 166 11.09 -13.67 1.69
N VAL A 167 10.25 -12.73 2.09
CA VAL A 167 10.64 -11.32 2.28
C VAL A 167 11.83 -11.18 3.24
N THR A 168 11.92 -12.02 4.27
CA THR A 168 13.00 -12.03 5.25
C THR A 168 14.36 -12.28 4.61
N GLU A 169 14.42 -13.17 3.63
CA GLU A 169 15.66 -13.48 2.90
C GLU A 169 16.10 -12.26 2.06
N GLY A 170 15.15 -11.55 1.45
CA GLY A 170 15.45 -10.30 0.75
C GLY A 170 15.96 -9.19 1.67
N VAL A 171 15.35 -9.05 2.86
CA VAL A 171 15.83 -8.10 3.88
C VAL A 171 17.21 -8.49 4.40
N GLU A 172 17.43 -9.77 4.67
CA GLU A 172 18.70 -10.30 5.14
C GLU A 172 19.84 -10.08 4.13
N GLU A 173 19.55 -10.22 2.83
CA GLU A 173 20.49 -9.90 1.75
C GLU A 173 20.95 -8.44 1.84
N VAL A 174 20.03 -7.50 2.06
CA VAL A 174 20.38 -6.08 2.20
C VAL A 174 21.25 -5.85 3.44
N ILE A 175 20.86 -6.40 4.58
CA ILE A 175 21.58 -6.21 5.84
C ILE A 175 23.02 -6.79 5.76
N LYS A 176 23.22 -7.88 5.02
CA LYS A 176 24.56 -8.49 4.83
C LYS A 176 25.49 -7.64 3.97
N ARG A 177 24.98 -6.83 3.05
CA ARG A 177 25.79 -6.06 2.10
C ARG A 177 25.99 -4.60 2.47
N GLU A 178 25.07 -4.00 3.24
CA GLU A 178 25.17 -2.60 3.64
C GLU A 178 24.51 -2.34 5.00
N LYS A 179 24.95 -1.28 5.67
CA LYS A 179 24.36 -0.87 6.94
C LYS A 179 22.94 -0.36 6.72
N VAL A 180 21.98 -0.89 7.44
CA VAL A 180 20.58 -0.45 7.48
C VAL A 180 20.33 0.33 8.77
N ASP A 181 19.84 1.55 8.66
CA ASP A 181 19.58 2.43 9.81
C ASP A 181 18.12 2.32 10.31
N LYS A 182 17.17 1.94 9.42
CA LYS A 182 15.76 1.78 9.75
C LYS A 182 15.09 0.72 8.87
N CYS A 183 14.14 -0.01 9.46
CA CYS A 183 13.29 -0.93 8.71
C CYS A 183 11.81 -0.61 8.95
N PHE A 184 11.01 -0.65 7.88
CA PHE A 184 9.55 -0.63 7.92
C PHE A 184 9.03 -1.92 7.31
N ALA A 185 8.15 -2.63 8.03
CA ALA A 185 7.55 -3.86 7.56
C ALA A 185 6.02 -3.77 7.60
N ILE A 186 5.36 -4.02 6.48
CA ILE A 186 3.89 -4.01 6.37
C ILE A 186 3.44 -5.22 5.55
N GLY A 187 2.61 -6.05 6.16
CA GLY A 187 2.11 -7.26 5.53
C GLY A 187 1.39 -8.19 6.52
N PRO A 188 1.25 -9.46 6.21
CA PRO A 188 0.71 -10.45 7.13
C PRO A 188 1.45 -10.47 8.48
N ALA A 189 0.73 -10.66 9.59
CA ALA A 189 1.30 -10.61 10.93
C ALA A 189 2.51 -11.53 11.10
N ILE A 190 2.44 -12.73 10.50
CA ILE A 190 3.55 -13.69 10.54
C ILE A 190 4.81 -13.13 9.84
N MET A 191 4.64 -12.46 8.69
CA MET A 191 5.74 -11.80 7.98
C MET A 191 6.39 -10.73 8.84
N MET A 192 5.59 -9.81 9.40
CA MET A 192 6.10 -8.71 10.24
C MET A 192 6.80 -9.18 11.51
N LYS A 193 6.46 -10.39 12.00
CA LYS A 193 7.11 -10.98 13.18
C LYS A 193 8.54 -11.45 12.88
N PHE A 194 8.82 -11.85 11.64
CA PHE A 194 10.11 -12.42 11.25
C PHE A 194 11.04 -11.43 10.53
N VAL A 195 10.53 -10.27 10.08
CA VAL A 195 11.33 -9.15 9.60
C VAL A 195 11.83 -8.30 10.76
#